data_ef7954c1f50a954f17921207de420428
#
_entry.id   ef7954c1f50a954f17921207de420428
#
_cell.length_a   1.000
_cell.length_b   1.000
_cell.length_c   1.000
_cell.angle_alpha   90.00
_cell.angle_beta   90.00
_cell.angle_gamma   90.00
#
_symmetry.space_group_name_H-M   'P 1'
#
loop_
_entity.id
_entity.type
_entity.pdbx_description
1 polymer ?
#
loop_
_entity_poly.entity_id
_entity_poly.type
_entity_poly.pdbx_seq_one_letter_code
_entity_poly.pdbx_strand_id
1 'polypeptide(L)'
;MGWERAWQGQETLGQEALGGYGLAASGRIPVAGTEQIDAEYCLRFLRHIRDCSFATVDAEGLPAVRVIDVMHVEDGRLYFLVPRGKEFYREILVNPVVAIVGQTTDFRMCRLRGRAIRAADGEQKALVDRMFELNPSMDQLYPAESRYAGEVFYIEDGSGEYFDLGQKPVVRVSFAIGRASLDKKGTFEVSEGCEGCGACAAVCPQGCIARAGDGTFRIDQRACLRCGLCEEACSYGAIRRIGV
;
A
#
# COMPACT_ATOMS: atom_id res chain seq x y z
N MET A 1 24.90 14.40 8.49
CA MET A 1 24.38 15.68 8.02
C MET A 1 23.60 15.33 6.75
N GLY A 2 22.43 15.20 6.72
CA GLY A 2 21.25 15.70 7.30
C GLY A 2 20.24 15.80 6.17
N TRP A 3 19.70 14.64 5.69
CA TRP A 3 18.54 14.56 4.79
C TRP A 3 17.30 15.25 5.41
N GLU A 4 17.28 15.44 6.74
CA GLU A 4 16.28 16.26 7.44
C GLU A 4 16.19 17.71 6.93
N ARG A 5 17.32 18.32 6.50
CA ARG A 5 17.31 19.68 5.95
C ARG A 5 16.80 19.78 4.50
N ALA A 6 17.00 18.73 3.71
CA ALA A 6 16.45 18.68 2.35
C ALA A 6 14.92 18.58 2.37
N TRP A 7 14.36 18.02 3.45
CA TRP A 7 12.94 17.82 3.62
C TRP A 7 12.18 19.09 4.01
N GLN A 8 12.77 19.91 4.90
CA GLN A 8 12.17 21.22 5.29
C GLN A 8 12.07 22.20 4.11
N GLY A 9 12.96 22.10 3.11
CA GLY A 9 12.89 22.90 1.89
C GLY A 9 11.84 22.42 0.88
N GLN A 10 11.48 21.14 0.89
CA GLN A 10 10.44 20.59 0.00
C GLN A 10 9.02 20.83 0.50
N GLU A 11 8.80 20.94 1.82
CA GLU A 11 7.50 21.32 2.39
C GLU A 11 7.07 22.74 1.93
N THR A 12 7.99 23.68 1.84
CA THR A 12 7.74 25.04 1.36
C THR A 12 7.52 25.13 -0.14
N LEU A 13 8.26 24.35 -0.94
CA LEU A 13 8.12 24.35 -2.40
C LEU A 13 6.84 23.64 -2.86
N GLY A 14 6.38 22.62 -2.17
CA GLY A 14 5.12 21.92 -2.46
C GLY A 14 3.89 22.77 -2.19
N GLN A 15 3.90 23.66 -1.21
CA GLN A 15 2.77 24.52 -0.88
C GLN A 15 2.64 25.72 -1.82
N GLU A 16 3.76 26.29 -2.30
CA GLU A 16 3.75 27.45 -3.21
C GLU A 16 3.54 27.05 -4.67
N ALA A 17 4.01 25.87 -5.11
CA ALA A 17 3.93 25.45 -6.50
C ALA A 17 2.57 24.91 -6.95
N LEU A 18 1.72 24.46 -6.03
CA LEU A 18 0.40 23.85 -6.32
C LEU A 18 -0.79 24.77 -6.04
N GLY A 19 -0.58 26.09 -6.03
CA GLY A 19 -1.62 27.11 -6.10
C GLY A 19 -2.98 26.74 -5.52
N GLY A 20 -3.10 26.62 -4.19
CA GLY A 20 -4.41 26.49 -3.53
C GLY A 20 -5.03 25.09 -3.46
N TYR A 21 -4.44 24.07 -4.02
CA TYR A 21 -4.78 22.68 -3.66
C TYR A 21 -4.23 22.42 -2.26
N GLY A 22 -5.01 22.78 -1.24
CA GLY A 22 -4.64 22.55 0.14
C GLY A 22 -4.36 21.07 0.37
N LEU A 23 -3.10 20.72 0.37
CA LEU A 23 -2.65 19.49 1.01
C LEU A 23 -3.14 19.61 2.46
N ALA A 24 -4.09 18.76 2.85
CA ALA A 24 -4.55 18.69 4.22
C ALA A 24 -3.32 18.67 5.11
N ALA A 25 -3.33 19.47 6.16
CA ALA A 25 -2.24 19.71 7.08
C ALA A 25 -1.32 18.48 7.17
N SER A 26 -0.13 18.60 6.64
CA SER A 26 0.86 17.53 6.57
C SER A 26 1.44 17.27 7.96
N GLY A 27 0.62 16.66 8.82
CA GLY A 27 1.17 15.99 9.97
C GLY A 27 2.09 14.90 9.42
N ARG A 28 3.36 14.85 9.84
CA ARG A 28 4.24 13.71 9.53
C ARG A 28 3.51 12.43 9.84
N ILE A 29 3.44 11.49 8.89
CA ILE A 29 2.98 10.13 9.20
C ILE A 29 3.92 9.61 10.28
N PRO A 30 3.44 9.28 11.48
CA PRO A 30 4.29 8.74 12.53
C PRO A 30 5.07 7.53 12.01
N VAL A 31 6.35 7.45 12.32
CA VAL A 31 7.11 6.22 12.12
C VAL A 31 6.67 5.27 13.23
N ALA A 32 5.81 4.32 12.88
CA ALA A 32 5.36 3.31 13.82
C ALA A 32 6.46 2.26 14.02
N GLY A 33 6.61 1.76 15.25
CA GLY A 33 7.36 0.54 15.49
C GLY A 33 6.70 -0.63 14.74
N THR A 34 7.48 -1.62 14.33
CA THR A 34 7.00 -2.76 13.52
C THR A 34 5.76 -3.47 14.11
N GLU A 35 5.66 -3.48 15.45
CA GLU A 35 4.52 -4.09 16.17
C GLU A 35 3.23 -3.26 16.09
N GLN A 36 3.33 -1.99 15.71
CA GLN A 36 2.20 -1.05 15.59
C GLN A 36 1.67 -0.94 14.17
N ILE A 37 2.35 -1.55 13.19
CA ILE A 37 1.95 -1.52 11.79
C ILE A 37 0.93 -2.64 11.57
N ASP A 38 -0.33 -2.31 11.74
CA ASP A 38 -1.48 -3.18 11.48
C ASP A 38 -2.27 -2.72 10.24
N ALA A 39 -3.40 -3.34 10.01
CA ALA A 39 -4.27 -3.01 8.88
C ALA A 39 -4.82 -1.58 8.95
N GLU A 40 -5.23 -1.12 10.12
CA GLU A 40 -5.76 0.23 10.33
C GLU A 40 -4.66 1.28 10.07
N TYR A 41 -3.45 1.06 10.59
CA TYR A 41 -2.30 1.92 10.28
C TYR A 41 -2.06 2.01 8.77
N CYS A 42 -2.09 0.87 8.06
CA CYS A 42 -1.86 0.82 6.62
C CYS A 42 -2.92 1.58 5.81
N LEU A 43 -4.20 1.45 6.18
CA LEU A 43 -5.28 2.21 5.54
C LEU A 43 -5.13 3.72 5.79
N ARG A 44 -4.85 4.12 7.04
CA ARG A 44 -4.60 5.53 7.40
C ARG A 44 -3.36 6.08 6.72
N PHE A 45 -2.33 5.26 6.52
CA PHE A 45 -1.13 5.62 5.77
C PHE A 45 -1.49 5.98 4.32
N LEU A 46 -2.29 5.15 3.61
CA LEU A 46 -2.78 5.45 2.27
C LEU A 46 -3.66 6.71 2.24
N ARG A 47 -4.52 6.90 3.25
CA ARG A 47 -5.34 8.11 3.38
C ARG A 47 -4.48 9.35 3.59
N HIS A 48 -3.40 9.25 4.33
CA HIS A 48 -2.50 10.38 4.56
C HIS A 48 -1.73 10.78 3.30
N ILE A 49 -1.25 9.80 2.52
CA ILE A 49 -0.65 10.06 1.21
C ILE A 49 -1.68 10.70 0.29
N ARG A 50 -2.93 10.28 0.38
CA ARG A 50 -4.07 10.76 -0.39
C ARG A 50 -3.97 10.41 -1.87
N ASP A 51 -3.04 11.00 -2.62
CA ASP A 51 -2.84 10.82 -4.06
C ASP A 51 -2.14 9.48 -4.33
N CYS A 52 -2.92 8.41 -4.42
CA CYS A 52 -2.40 7.05 -4.63
C CYS A 52 -2.57 6.59 -6.08
N SER A 53 -1.63 5.78 -6.56
CA SER A 53 -1.78 5.11 -7.85
C SER A 53 -2.74 3.94 -7.72
N PHE A 54 -3.80 3.93 -8.56
CA PHE A 54 -4.77 2.86 -8.68
C PHE A 54 -4.60 2.15 -10.02
N ALA A 55 -4.41 0.85 -9.97
CA ALA A 55 -4.32 -0.01 -11.14
C ALA A 55 -5.55 -0.91 -11.25
N THR A 56 -6.03 -1.06 -12.49
CA THR A 56 -7.14 -1.93 -12.91
C THR A 56 -6.74 -2.69 -14.17
N VAL A 57 -7.66 -3.49 -14.68
CA VAL A 57 -7.57 -4.12 -15.99
C VAL A 57 -8.71 -3.57 -16.82
N ASP A 58 -8.41 -3.06 -18.02
CA ASP A 58 -9.39 -2.53 -18.95
C ASP A 58 -10.18 -3.63 -19.68
N ALA A 59 -11.05 -3.24 -20.60
CA ALA A 59 -11.89 -4.15 -21.36
C ALA A 59 -11.10 -5.08 -22.31
N GLU A 60 -9.92 -4.65 -22.73
CA GLU A 60 -8.98 -5.40 -23.57
C GLU A 60 -8.08 -6.33 -22.77
N GLY A 61 -8.18 -6.34 -21.44
CA GLY A 61 -7.34 -7.13 -20.55
C GLY A 61 -5.97 -6.50 -20.27
N LEU A 62 -5.76 -5.24 -20.62
CA LEU A 62 -4.52 -4.53 -20.41
C LEU A 62 -4.52 -3.79 -19.04
N PRO A 63 -3.37 -3.66 -18.39
CA PRO A 63 -3.27 -2.90 -17.16
C PRO A 63 -3.45 -1.40 -17.42
N ALA A 64 -4.31 -0.77 -16.65
CA ALA A 64 -4.53 0.68 -16.66
C ALA A 64 -4.20 1.26 -15.28
N VAL A 65 -3.55 2.44 -15.24
CA VAL A 65 -3.16 3.09 -13.98
C VAL A 65 -3.47 4.58 -14.02
N ARG A 66 -3.90 5.12 -12.87
CA ARG A 66 -4.17 6.55 -12.66
C ARG A 66 -3.98 6.90 -11.18
N VAL A 67 -3.86 8.20 -10.91
CA VAL A 67 -3.86 8.72 -9.54
C VAL A 67 -5.29 9.00 -9.11
N ILE A 68 -5.67 8.50 -7.94
CA ILE A 68 -6.99 8.68 -7.32
C ILE A 68 -6.77 9.04 -5.84
N ASP A 69 -7.56 10.01 -5.37
CA ASP A 69 -7.56 10.39 -3.97
C ASP A 69 -8.19 9.31 -3.09
N VAL A 70 -7.46 8.83 -2.11
CA VAL A 70 -8.06 8.11 -0.98
C VAL A 70 -8.74 9.15 -0.11
N MET A 71 -10.06 9.23 -0.16
CA MET A 71 -10.84 10.33 0.42
C MET A 71 -11.21 10.13 1.88
N HIS A 72 -11.29 8.90 2.35
CA HIS A 72 -11.63 8.58 3.73
C HIS A 72 -11.21 7.16 4.11
N VAL A 73 -11.03 6.94 5.41
CA VAL A 73 -10.89 5.61 6.02
C VAL A 73 -11.72 5.57 7.28
N GLU A 74 -12.65 4.64 7.37
CA GLU A 74 -13.55 4.44 8.51
C GLU A 74 -13.97 2.96 8.58
N ASP A 75 -14.04 2.41 9.78
CA ASP A 75 -14.49 1.03 10.06
C ASP A 75 -13.81 -0.05 9.20
N GLY A 76 -12.49 0.08 9.01
CA GLY A 76 -11.69 -0.85 8.20
C GLY A 76 -11.92 -0.75 6.69
N ARG A 77 -12.61 0.29 6.21
CA ARG A 77 -12.89 0.57 4.81
C ARG A 77 -12.07 1.75 4.29
N LEU A 78 -11.61 1.62 3.07
CA LEU A 78 -10.94 2.71 2.33
C LEU A 78 -11.90 3.22 1.25
N TYR A 79 -12.21 4.52 1.31
CA TYR A 79 -13.18 5.17 0.43
C TYR A 79 -12.52 6.05 -0.63
N PHE A 80 -13.07 6.04 -1.83
CA PHE A 80 -12.66 6.91 -2.94
C PHE A 80 -13.88 7.25 -3.81
N LEU A 81 -13.77 8.33 -4.60
CA LEU A 81 -14.85 8.82 -5.45
C LEU A 81 -14.44 8.74 -6.92
N VAL A 82 -15.35 8.26 -7.77
CA VAL A 82 -15.10 8.11 -9.19
C VAL A 82 -16.25 8.75 -9.99
N PRO A 83 -15.97 9.77 -10.83
CA PRO A 83 -16.96 10.31 -11.75
C PRO A 83 -17.40 9.28 -12.78
N ARG A 84 -18.73 9.18 -12.99
CA ARG A 84 -19.37 8.18 -13.88
C ARG A 84 -18.88 8.22 -15.33
N GLY A 85 -18.37 9.34 -15.80
CA GLY A 85 -17.84 9.50 -17.17
C GLY A 85 -16.42 9.00 -17.39
N LYS A 86 -15.71 8.55 -16.34
CA LYS A 86 -14.33 8.08 -16.43
C LYS A 86 -14.26 6.61 -16.90
N GLU A 87 -13.21 6.27 -17.66
CA GLU A 87 -12.93 4.87 -18.01
C GLU A 87 -12.76 4.02 -16.74
N PHE A 88 -12.08 4.54 -15.72
CA PHE A 88 -11.93 3.88 -14.43
C PHE A 88 -13.26 3.44 -13.81
N TYR A 89 -14.32 4.23 -13.94
CA TYR A 89 -15.65 3.88 -13.47
C TYR A 89 -16.19 2.63 -14.17
N ARG A 90 -16.04 2.55 -15.50
CA ARG A 90 -16.46 1.39 -16.30
C ARG A 90 -15.64 0.15 -15.97
N GLU A 91 -14.33 0.31 -15.85
CA GLU A 91 -13.40 -0.78 -15.51
C GLU A 91 -13.78 -1.45 -14.19
N ILE A 92 -13.99 -0.68 -13.11
CA ILE A 92 -14.32 -1.24 -11.79
C ILE A 92 -15.73 -1.82 -11.71
N LEU A 93 -16.67 -1.39 -12.56
CA LEU A 93 -17.99 -2.04 -12.66
C LEU A 93 -17.90 -3.41 -13.34
N VAL A 94 -17.01 -3.58 -14.31
CA VAL A 94 -16.80 -4.85 -15.03
C VAL A 94 -15.88 -5.78 -14.23
N ASN A 95 -14.74 -5.28 -13.81
CA ASN A 95 -13.77 -6.00 -12.97
C ASN A 95 -13.43 -5.16 -11.74
N PRO A 96 -14.07 -5.43 -10.60
CA PRO A 96 -13.89 -4.62 -9.40
C PRO A 96 -12.53 -4.82 -8.69
N VAL A 97 -11.64 -5.67 -9.22
CA VAL A 97 -10.31 -5.86 -8.61
C VAL A 97 -9.45 -4.63 -8.89
N VAL A 98 -8.95 -4.02 -7.81
CA VAL A 98 -8.06 -2.87 -7.87
C VAL A 98 -6.79 -3.14 -7.09
N ALA A 99 -5.67 -2.57 -7.55
CA ALA A 99 -4.42 -2.52 -6.80
C ALA A 99 -4.05 -1.06 -6.57
N ILE A 100 -3.70 -0.74 -5.33
CA ILE A 100 -3.38 0.61 -4.87
C ILE A 100 -1.96 0.63 -4.36
N VAL A 101 -1.23 1.68 -4.64
CA VAL A 101 0.06 1.96 -4.00
C VAL A 101 0.19 3.46 -3.72
N GLY A 102 0.62 3.77 -2.50
CA GLY A 102 1.05 5.09 -2.09
C GLY A 102 2.47 5.02 -1.51
N GLN A 103 3.27 6.04 -1.78
CA GLN A 103 4.65 6.15 -1.32
C GLN A 103 4.93 7.56 -0.81
N THR A 104 5.65 7.65 0.30
CA THR A 104 6.18 8.90 0.85
C THR A 104 7.54 9.22 0.27
N THR A 105 7.98 10.47 0.41
CA THR A 105 9.30 10.93 -0.05
C THR A 105 10.46 10.30 0.72
N ASP A 106 10.20 9.78 1.92
CA ASP A 106 11.18 9.06 2.75
C ASP A 106 11.17 7.53 2.52
N PHE A 107 10.63 7.08 1.36
CA PHE A 107 10.64 5.70 0.88
C PHE A 107 9.86 4.69 1.74
N ARG A 108 8.87 5.15 2.48
CA ARG A 108 7.83 4.29 3.04
C ARG A 108 6.72 4.12 2.02
N MET A 109 6.26 2.90 1.81
CA MET A 109 5.17 2.63 0.89
C MET A 109 4.17 1.65 1.49
N CYS A 110 2.93 1.79 1.07
CA CYS A 110 1.88 0.83 1.34
C CYS A 110 1.18 0.46 0.04
N ARG A 111 0.97 -0.83 -0.17
CA ARG A 111 0.16 -1.33 -1.28
C ARG A 111 -0.98 -2.17 -0.75
N LEU A 112 -2.13 -2.05 -1.39
CA LEU A 112 -3.35 -2.81 -1.08
C LEU A 112 -3.92 -3.35 -2.38
N ARG A 113 -4.34 -4.59 -2.40
CA ARG A 113 -5.16 -5.17 -3.46
C ARG A 113 -6.46 -5.65 -2.86
N GLY A 114 -7.57 -5.25 -3.46
CA GLY A 114 -8.90 -5.60 -2.98
C GLY A 114 -9.95 -5.47 -4.08
N ARG A 115 -11.21 -5.56 -3.68
CA ARG A 115 -12.35 -5.38 -4.58
C ARG A 115 -13.03 -4.06 -4.25
N ALA A 116 -13.19 -3.20 -5.26
CA ALA A 116 -13.97 -1.99 -5.15
C ALA A 116 -15.47 -2.35 -5.10
N ILE A 117 -16.17 -1.85 -4.11
CA ILE A 117 -17.61 -2.01 -3.94
C ILE A 117 -18.23 -0.64 -4.14
N ARG A 118 -19.16 -0.53 -5.07
CA ARG A 118 -19.96 0.68 -5.23
C ARG A 118 -20.94 0.79 -4.05
N ALA A 119 -20.97 1.92 -3.37
CA ALA A 119 -21.93 2.14 -2.30
C ALA A 119 -23.37 2.08 -2.81
N ALA A 120 -24.30 1.70 -1.96
CA ALA A 120 -25.70 1.56 -2.32
C ALA A 120 -26.31 2.90 -2.78
N ASP A 121 -27.26 2.86 -3.73
CA ASP A 121 -27.87 4.07 -4.29
C ASP A 121 -28.46 5.00 -3.23
N GLY A 122 -29.09 4.44 -2.20
CA GLY A 122 -29.66 5.20 -1.10
C GLY A 122 -28.62 5.90 -0.20
N GLU A 123 -27.37 5.48 -0.26
CA GLU A 123 -26.27 6.02 0.56
C GLU A 123 -25.39 7.00 -0.21
N GLN A 124 -25.41 6.94 -1.56
CA GLN A 124 -24.49 7.68 -2.43
C GLN A 124 -24.47 9.16 -2.12
N LYS A 125 -25.66 9.81 -2.02
CA LYS A 125 -25.72 11.26 -1.78
C LYS A 125 -25.04 11.65 -0.47
N ALA A 126 -25.37 10.99 0.61
CA ALA A 126 -24.80 11.26 1.93
C ALA A 126 -23.29 11.00 1.97
N LEU A 127 -22.84 9.92 1.33
CA LEU A 127 -21.41 9.61 1.25
C LEU A 127 -20.64 10.61 0.39
N VAL A 128 -21.19 11.06 -0.76
CA VAL A 128 -20.59 12.12 -1.57
C VAL A 128 -20.45 13.40 -0.74
N ASP A 129 -21.51 13.84 -0.06
CA ASP A 129 -21.47 15.03 0.80
C ASP A 129 -20.38 14.86 1.88
N ARG A 130 -20.33 13.69 2.53
CA ARG A 130 -19.29 13.37 3.53
C ARG A 130 -17.87 13.41 2.95
N MET A 131 -17.66 12.87 1.73
CA MET A 131 -16.33 12.92 1.08
C MET A 131 -15.90 14.37 0.83
N PHE A 132 -16.81 15.25 0.43
CA PHE A 132 -16.51 16.66 0.18
C PHE A 132 -16.27 17.44 1.48
N GLU A 133 -17.02 17.17 2.55
CA GLU A 133 -16.75 17.73 3.88
C GLU A 133 -15.34 17.41 4.37
N LEU A 134 -14.90 16.17 4.18
CA LEU A 134 -13.58 15.69 4.59
C LEU A 134 -12.44 16.12 3.65
N ASN A 135 -12.78 16.61 2.45
CA ASN A 135 -11.83 17.01 1.41
C ASN A 135 -12.28 18.31 0.73
N PRO A 136 -12.27 19.46 1.44
CA PRO A 136 -12.85 20.71 0.93
C PRO A 136 -12.24 21.22 -0.39
N SER A 137 -11.00 20.85 -0.70
CA SER A 137 -10.36 21.20 -1.98
C SER A 137 -11.10 20.63 -3.20
N MET A 138 -11.89 19.57 -3.03
CA MET A 138 -12.69 18.98 -4.10
C MET A 138 -13.80 19.92 -4.60
N ASP A 139 -14.28 20.86 -3.78
CA ASP A 139 -15.28 21.85 -4.19
C ASP A 139 -14.79 22.77 -5.32
N GLN A 140 -13.46 22.92 -5.47
CA GLN A 140 -12.89 23.68 -6.58
C GLN A 140 -13.02 22.95 -7.92
N LEU A 141 -12.99 21.59 -7.90
CA LEU A 141 -13.09 20.75 -9.09
C LEU A 141 -14.56 20.45 -9.43
N TYR A 142 -15.38 20.23 -8.41
CA TYR A 142 -16.78 19.84 -8.56
C TYR A 142 -17.66 20.72 -7.66
N PRO A 143 -17.87 22.00 -8.03
CA PRO A 143 -18.66 22.93 -7.21
C PRO A 143 -20.13 22.53 -7.17
N ALA A 144 -20.78 22.79 -6.03
CA ALA A 144 -22.22 22.62 -5.83
C ALA A 144 -22.73 21.22 -6.27
N GLU A 145 -23.80 21.18 -7.07
CA GLU A 145 -24.44 19.93 -7.53
C GLU A 145 -23.56 19.09 -8.45
N SER A 146 -22.50 19.67 -9.06
CA SER A 146 -21.61 18.91 -9.96
C SER A 146 -20.86 17.78 -9.23
N ARG A 147 -20.73 17.84 -7.88
CA ARG A 147 -20.15 16.77 -7.05
C ARG A 147 -20.86 15.43 -7.23
N TYR A 148 -22.17 15.44 -7.53
CA TYR A 148 -22.94 14.21 -7.74
C TYR A 148 -22.76 13.58 -9.13
N ALA A 149 -21.85 14.11 -9.96
CA ALA A 149 -21.31 13.37 -11.10
C ALA A 149 -20.43 12.19 -10.67
N GLY A 150 -19.88 12.27 -9.46
CA GLY A 150 -19.09 11.21 -8.82
C GLY A 150 -19.96 10.25 -8.02
N GLU A 151 -19.48 9.03 -7.89
CA GLU A 151 -20.02 8.01 -7.00
C GLU A 151 -18.95 7.47 -6.09
N VAL A 152 -19.35 7.13 -4.86
CA VAL A 152 -18.45 6.61 -3.85
C VAL A 152 -18.31 5.10 -3.98
N PHE A 153 -17.08 4.66 -3.96
CA PHE A 153 -16.67 3.27 -3.86
C PHE A 153 -15.85 3.07 -2.59
N TYR A 154 -15.81 1.85 -2.08
CA TYR A 154 -14.97 1.48 -0.96
C TYR A 154 -14.36 0.09 -1.14
N ILE A 155 -13.29 -0.17 -0.40
CA ILE A 155 -12.66 -1.49 -0.28
C ILE A 155 -12.75 -1.89 1.19
N GLU A 156 -13.38 -3.04 1.47
CA GLU A 156 -13.51 -3.62 2.81
C GLU A 156 -12.85 -4.99 2.97
N ASP A 157 -12.53 -5.65 1.85
CA ASP A 157 -11.82 -6.92 1.81
C ASP A 157 -10.59 -6.79 0.92
N GLY A 158 -9.41 -7.09 1.46
CA GLY A 158 -8.17 -7.02 0.68
C GLY A 158 -6.93 -7.42 1.48
N SER A 159 -5.82 -7.56 0.77
CA SER A 159 -4.52 -7.83 1.38
C SER A 159 -3.46 -6.90 0.82
N GLY A 160 -2.46 -6.60 1.63
CA GLY A 160 -1.43 -5.65 1.24
C GLY A 160 -0.13 -5.83 2.00
N GLU A 161 0.78 -4.92 1.72
CA GLU A 161 2.08 -4.83 2.41
C GLU A 161 2.43 -3.37 2.66
N TYR A 162 2.90 -3.11 3.87
CA TYR A 162 3.68 -1.93 4.20
C TYR A 162 5.16 -2.25 4.04
N PHE A 163 5.93 -1.31 3.51
CA PHE A 163 7.34 -1.48 3.24
C PHE A 163 8.10 -0.18 3.51
N ASP A 164 9.12 -0.24 4.36
CA ASP A 164 9.98 0.89 4.71
C ASP A 164 11.42 0.59 4.30
N LEU A 165 11.87 1.30 3.25
CA LEU A 165 13.25 1.24 2.75
C LEU A 165 14.19 2.20 3.49
N GLY A 166 13.66 3.12 4.29
CA GLY A 166 14.45 4.06 5.07
C GLY A 166 15.15 3.42 6.26
N GLN A 167 14.77 2.20 6.63
CA GLN A 167 15.36 1.45 7.74
C GLN A 167 16.35 0.39 7.26
N LYS A 168 17.28 0.01 8.15
CA LYS A 168 18.21 -1.10 7.92
C LYS A 168 18.32 -1.96 9.18
N PRO A 169 17.89 -3.25 9.13
CA PRO A 169 17.25 -3.88 7.99
C PRO A 169 15.93 -3.20 7.59
N VAL A 170 15.50 -3.37 6.33
CA VAL A 170 14.19 -2.89 5.87
C VAL A 170 13.07 -3.44 6.73
N VAL A 171 11.97 -2.71 6.81
CA VAL A 171 10.75 -3.18 7.47
C VAL A 171 9.70 -3.55 6.44
N ARG A 172 9.16 -4.75 6.55
CA ARG A 172 8.07 -5.27 5.73
C ARG A 172 6.99 -5.85 6.63
N VAL A 173 5.76 -5.41 6.47
CA VAL A 173 4.61 -5.95 7.20
C VAL A 173 3.50 -6.26 6.21
N SER A 174 3.06 -7.51 6.17
CA SER A 174 1.88 -7.91 5.40
C SER A 174 0.64 -7.73 6.27
N PHE A 175 -0.45 -7.23 5.69
CA PHE A 175 -1.71 -7.04 6.37
C PHE A 175 -2.88 -7.52 5.51
N ALA A 176 -4.02 -7.76 6.15
CA ALA A 176 -5.28 -8.06 5.49
C ALA A 176 -6.39 -7.25 6.16
N ILE A 177 -7.39 -6.86 5.38
CA ILE A 177 -8.60 -6.18 5.83
C ILE A 177 -9.83 -7.06 5.57
N GLY A 178 -10.84 -6.92 6.41
CA GLY A 178 -12.09 -7.66 6.28
C GLY A 178 -11.89 -9.18 6.34
N ARG A 179 -12.42 -9.88 5.36
CA ARG A 179 -12.39 -11.35 5.27
C ARG A 179 -11.19 -11.91 4.50
N ALA A 180 -10.32 -11.03 3.98
CA ALA A 180 -9.16 -11.47 3.23
C ALA A 180 -8.13 -12.14 4.15
N SER A 181 -7.40 -13.10 3.61
CA SER A 181 -6.25 -13.73 4.27
C SER A 181 -4.93 -13.07 3.84
N LEU A 182 -3.91 -13.21 4.67
CA LEU A 182 -2.56 -12.76 4.31
C LEU A 182 -2.03 -13.53 3.10
N ASP A 183 -1.53 -12.78 2.12
CA ASP A 183 -0.89 -13.37 0.96
C ASP A 183 0.59 -13.68 1.27
N LYS A 184 0.94 -14.97 1.28
CA LYS A 184 2.31 -15.45 1.48
C LYS A 184 3.09 -15.64 0.18
N LYS A 185 2.50 -15.35 -0.97
CA LYS A 185 3.17 -15.53 -2.27
C LYS A 185 4.46 -14.75 -2.37
N GLY A 186 5.47 -15.38 -2.92
CA GLY A 186 6.78 -14.80 -3.14
C GLY A 186 7.66 -14.69 -1.88
N THR A 187 7.26 -15.27 -0.75
CA THR A 187 8.16 -15.44 0.41
C THR A 187 9.11 -16.61 0.18
N PHE A 188 10.25 -16.60 0.87
CA PHE A 188 11.20 -17.69 0.86
C PHE A 188 11.14 -18.44 2.18
N GLU A 189 11.13 -19.77 2.11
CA GLU A 189 11.15 -20.64 3.30
C GLU A 189 12.31 -21.60 3.23
N VAL A 190 12.87 -21.92 4.40
CA VAL A 190 13.90 -22.95 4.57
C VAL A 190 13.19 -24.25 4.92
N SER A 191 13.44 -25.29 4.13
CA SER A 191 12.87 -26.63 4.32
C SER A 191 13.71 -27.50 5.28
N GLU A 192 13.19 -28.67 5.60
CA GLU A 192 13.87 -29.68 6.44
C GLU A 192 15.20 -30.18 5.85
N GLY A 193 15.44 -29.99 4.54
CA GLY A 193 16.71 -30.31 3.88
C GLY A 193 17.87 -29.34 4.18
N CYS A 194 17.71 -28.45 5.17
CA CYS A 194 18.75 -27.51 5.54
C CYS A 194 19.87 -28.17 6.34
N GLU A 195 21.08 -28.23 5.77
CA GLU A 195 22.29 -28.76 6.40
C GLU A 195 23.06 -27.78 7.28
N GLY A 196 22.52 -26.58 7.52
CA GLY A 196 23.11 -25.59 8.42
C GLY A 196 24.44 -24.99 7.96
N CYS A 197 24.76 -25.02 6.64
CA CYS A 197 26.05 -24.56 6.12
C CYS A 197 26.28 -23.04 6.19
N GLY A 198 25.22 -22.23 6.27
CA GLY A 198 25.30 -20.77 6.42
C GLY A 198 25.50 -19.97 5.14
N ALA A 199 25.60 -20.59 3.97
CA ALA A 199 25.80 -19.89 2.68
C ALA A 199 24.70 -18.84 2.43
N CYS A 200 23.44 -19.14 2.74
CA CYS A 200 22.31 -18.23 2.60
C CYS A 200 22.42 -16.97 3.49
N ALA A 201 22.92 -17.12 4.70
CA ALA A 201 23.11 -16.00 5.63
C ALA A 201 24.25 -15.08 5.15
N ALA A 202 25.33 -15.67 4.60
CA ALA A 202 26.50 -14.94 4.12
C ALA A 202 26.18 -14.01 2.94
N VAL A 203 25.20 -14.39 2.08
CA VAL A 203 24.81 -13.58 0.89
C VAL A 203 23.64 -12.63 1.16
N CYS A 204 23.01 -12.67 2.34
CA CYS A 204 21.83 -11.88 2.61
C CYS A 204 22.16 -10.39 2.82
N PRO A 205 21.71 -9.47 1.94
CA PRO A 205 22.07 -8.04 2.04
C PRO A 205 21.43 -7.33 3.25
N GLN A 206 20.39 -7.94 3.84
CA GLN A 206 19.69 -7.42 5.02
C GLN A 206 20.12 -8.11 6.33
N GLY A 207 20.91 -9.17 6.25
CA GLY A 207 21.26 -9.96 7.43
C GLY A 207 20.05 -10.59 8.12
N CYS A 208 18.96 -10.80 7.37
CA CYS A 208 17.68 -11.29 7.92
C CYS A 208 17.59 -12.83 7.98
N ILE A 209 18.72 -13.54 7.86
CA ILE A 209 18.78 -15.01 7.93
C ILE A 209 19.67 -15.40 9.10
N ALA A 210 19.09 -16.03 10.09
CA ALA A 210 19.77 -16.40 11.33
C ALA A 210 19.74 -17.93 11.55
N ARG A 211 20.78 -18.42 12.25
CA ARG A 211 20.83 -19.81 12.68
C ARG A 211 19.83 -20.05 13.83
N ALA A 212 19.00 -21.05 13.72
CA ALA A 212 18.08 -21.49 14.75
C ALA A 212 18.77 -22.47 15.74
N GLY A 213 18.14 -22.72 16.89
CA GLY A 213 18.67 -23.60 17.93
C GLY A 213 18.83 -25.07 17.51
N ASP A 214 18.12 -25.51 16.48
CA ASP A 214 18.22 -26.85 15.86
C ASP A 214 19.36 -26.96 14.84
N GLY A 215 20.14 -25.88 14.63
CA GLY A 215 21.24 -25.83 13.68
C GLY A 215 20.84 -25.42 12.26
N THR A 216 19.56 -25.37 11.93
CA THR A 216 19.04 -24.90 10.64
C THR A 216 19.07 -23.37 10.55
N PHE A 217 18.67 -22.80 9.41
CA PHE A 217 18.54 -21.34 9.27
C PHE A 217 17.07 -20.95 9.12
N ARG A 218 16.74 -19.72 9.53
CA ARG A 218 15.40 -19.13 9.40
C ARG A 218 15.49 -17.74 8.81
N ILE A 219 14.52 -17.39 7.98
CA ILE A 219 14.41 -16.10 7.32
C ILE A 219 13.41 -15.24 8.07
N ASP A 220 13.85 -14.08 8.58
CA ASP A 220 12.93 -13.07 9.09
C ASP A 220 12.23 -12.38 7.91
N GLN A 221 10.97 -12.71 7.71
CA GLN A 221 10.15 -12.18 6.62
C GLN A 221 9.90 -10.66 6.74
N ARG A 222 9.97 -10.11 7.96
CA ARG A 222 9.79 -8.67 8.21
C ARG A 222 10.96 -7.84 7.72
N ALA A 223 12.13 -8.44 7.56
CA ALA A 223 13.36 -7.80 7.08
C ALA A 223 13.80 -8.32 5.70
N CYS A 224 13.03 -9.21 5.07
CA CYS A 224 13.41 -9.84 3.82
C CYS A 224 13.04 -9.00 2.59
N LEU A 225 14.04 -8.69 1.74
CA LEU A 225 13.84 -8.04 0.44
C LEU A 225 13.17 -8.93 -0.61
N ARG A 226 13.12 -10.25 -0.37
CA ARG A 226 12.68 -11.24 -1.37
C ARG A 226 13.51 -11.21 -2.65
N CYS A 227 14.82 -10.95 -2.55
CA CYS A 227 15.73 -10.82 -3.70
C CYS A 227 16.14 -12.14 -4.34
N GLY A 228 15.97 -13.30 -3.65
CA GLY A 228 16.28 -14.63 -4.18
C GLY A 228 17.71 -15.12 -3.94
N LEU A 229 18.66 -14.26 -3.56
CA LEU A 229 20.07 -14.64 -3.41
C LEU A 229 20.30 -15.85 -2.48
N CYS A 230 19.48 -15.98 -1.45
CA CYS A 230 19.58 -17.11 -0.52
C CYS A 230 19.18 -18.45 -1.17
N GLU A 231 18.21 -18.47 -2.08
CA GLU A 231 17.81 -19.65 -2.86
C GLU A 231 18.91 -20.03 -3.82
N GLU A 232 19.47 -19.07 -4.57
CA GLU A 232 20.57 -19.29 -5.51
C GLU A 232 21.84 -19.81 -4.82
N ALA A 233 22.15 -19.34 -3.60
CA ALA A 233 23.32 -19.74 -2.83
C ALA A 233 23.16 -21.11 -2.13
N CYS A 234 21.96 -21.69 -2.10
CA CYS A 234 21.70 -22.93 -1.38
C CYS A 234 22.02 -24.15 -2.23
N SER A 235 23.23 -24.70 -2.07
CA SER A 235 23.68 -25.94 -2.80
C SER A 235 22.86 -27.19 -2.47
N TYR A 236 22.11 -27.18 -1.36
CA TYR A 236 21.22 -28.26 -0.95
C TYR A 236 19.78 -28.12 -1.46
N GLY A 237 19.45 -27.04 -2.15
CA GLY A 237 18.07 -26.77 -2.60
C GLY A 237 17.06 -26.65 -1.46
N ALA A 238 17.53 -26.34 -0.25
CA ALA A 238 16.68 -26.28 0.94
C ALA A 238 15.90 -24.99 1.08
N ILE A 239 16.16 -23.98 0.25
CA ILE A 239 15.39 -22.72 0.22
C ILE A 239 14.55 -22.69 -1.03
N ARG A 240 13.27 -22.39 -0.87
CA ARG A 240 12.32 -22.30 -1.98
C ARG A 240 11.38 -21.12 -1.82
N ARG A 241 10.95 -20.60 -2.95
CA ARG A 241 9.94 -19.55 -3.03
C ARG A 241 8.54 -20.15 -2.90
N ILE A 242 7.68 -19.54 -2.08
CA ILE A 242 6.30 -20.00 -1.85
C ILE A 242 5.34 -19.34 -2.82
N GLY A 243 4.39 -20.12 -3.35
CA GLY A 243 3.28 -19.63 -4.17
C GLY A 243 3.66 -19.16 -5.58
N VAL A 244 4.67 -19.79 -6.16
CA VAL A 244 5.00 -19.68 -7.60
C VAL A 244 4.32 -20.78 -8.36
#